data_766105ce86157bff7d3b5998e519e001
#
_entry.id   766105ce86157bff7d3b5998e519e001
#
_cell.length_a   1.000
_cell.length_b   1.000
_cell.length_c   1.000
_cell.angle_alpha   90.00
_cell.angle_beta   90.00
_cell.angle_gamma   90.00
#
_symmetry.space_group_name_H-M   'P 1'
#
loop_
_entity.id
_entity.type
_entity.pdbx_description
1 polymer ?
#
loop_
_entity_poly.entity_id
_entity_poly.type
_entity_poly.pdbx_seq_one_letter_code
_entity_poly.pdbx_strand_id
1 'polypeptide(L)'
;RAGKNAWIVAVDMGYGHQRAAYPLKDIATSPESMGGDGLIINANKYAGIPKSDQRKWEGGRKIYEKISRLKHLPIIGNWIFGILDYLQRIEPFYPQRDLSKSTLQLEQIYNWIGKGWGKDLIDKLNKNPLPYIATFFTCAFFAEEHGYKGDIYCICTDTDISRAWAPLEPKKSRIKYLAPNRRVKERLQEYGIKQENIYITGFPLPKENIGEGQKIVRQ
;
A
#
# COMPACT_ATOMS: atom_id res chain seq x y z
N ARG A 1 -8.27 3.32 29.35
CA ARG A 1 -7.46 2.65 28.32
C ARG A 1 -6.83 3.75 27.49
N ALA A 2 -5.53 4.01 27.64
CA ALA A 2 -4.81 4.87 26.73
C ALA A 2 -4.97 4.31 25.32
N GLY A 3 -5.67 5.05 24.45
CA GLY A 3 -5.85 4.65 23.07
C GLY A 3 -4.48 4.52 22.42
N LYS A 4 -4.19 3.38 21.83
CA LYS A 4 -3.00 3.20 21.00
C LYS A 4 -3.26 4.01 19.72
N ASN A 5 -2.70 5.19 19.62
CA ASN A 5 -2.81 6.02 18.44
C ASN A 5 -1.83 5.52 17.36
N ALA A 6 -2.25 5.64 16.11
CA ALA A 6 -1.46 5.26 14.94
C ALA A 6 -1.66 6.28 13.81
N TRP A 7 -0.68 6.41 12.93
CA TRP A 7 -0.83 7.08 11.66
C TRP A 7 -1.45 6.12 10.66
N ILE A 8 -2.67 6.40 10.20
CA ILE A 8 -3.33 5.62 9.15
C ILE A 8 -3.13 6.34 7.83
N VAL A 9 -2.38 5.71 6.92
CA VAL A 9 -1.98 6.30 5.64
C VAL A 9 -2.59 5.52 4.49
N ALA A 10 -3.39 6.20 3.69
CA ALA A 10 -4.04 5.67 2.50
C ALA A 10 -3.70 6.52 1.28
N VAL A 11 -4.21 6.13 0.12
CA VAL A 11 -4.18 6.91 -1.12
C VAL A 11 -5.59 7.12 -1.64
N ASP A 12 -5.85 8.31 -2.16
CA ASP A 12 -7.09 8.63 -2.85
C ASP A 12 -6.95 8.30 -4.36
N MET A 13 -6.81 7.01 -4.65
CA MET A 13 -6.65 6.45 -6.01
C MET A 13 -7.61 5.27 -6.22
N GLY A 14 -8.88 5.46 -5.84
CA GLY A 14 -9.92 4.43 -5.84
C GLY A 14 -10.37 4.07 -4.43
N TYR A 15 -11.55 3.46 -4.34
CA TYR A 15 -12.20 3.23 -3.05
C TYR A 15 -11.58 2.13 -2.18
N GLY A 16 -10.81 1.19 -2.77
CA GLY A 16 -10.28 0.03 -2.06
C GLY A 16 -9.38 0.38 -0.87
N HIS A 17 -8.38 1.23 -1.09
CA HIS A 17 -7.41 1.61 -0.05
C HIS A 17 -8.04 2.46 1.05
N GLN A 18 -8.97 3.36 0.70
CA GLN A 18 -9.71 4.17 1.67
C GLN A 18 -10.67 3.31 2.50
N ARG A 19 -11.37 2.35 1.87
CA ARG A 19 -12.24 1.40 2.57
C ARG A 19 -11.47 0.52 3.56
N ALA A 20 -10.26 0.11 3.22
CA ALA A 20 -9.40 -0.64 4.13
C ALA A 20 -8.88 0.22 5.31
N ALA A 21 -8.71 1.52 5.10
CA ALA A 21 -8.28 2.46 6.15
C ALA A 21 -9.44 2.85 7.09
N TYR A 22 -10.67 2.94 6.60
CA TYR A 22 -11.83 3.43 7.35
C TYR A 22 -12.09 2.67 8.67
N PRO A 23 -12.03 1.33 8.74
CA PRO A 23 -12.23 0.60 9.99
C PRO A 23 -11.19 0.90 11.08
N LEU A 24 -10.05 1.49 10.70
CA LEU A 24 -8.95 1.81 11.60
C LEU A 24 -9.06 3.22 12.21
N LYS A 25 -10.10 3.98 11.88
CA LYS A 25 -10.28 5.35 12.37
C LYS A 25 -10.33 5.44 13.90
N ASP A 26 -10.78 4.37 14.59
CA ASP A 26 -10.87 4.33 16.05
C ASP A 26 -9.48 4.33 16.75
N ILE A 27 -8.43 3.99 16.02
CA ILE A 27 -7.03 4.03 16.49
C ILE A 27 -6.21 5.11 15.79
N ALA A 28 -6.81 5.79 14.83
CA ALA A 28 -6.14 6.80 14.03
C ALA A 28 -5.96 8.10 14.81
N THR A 29 -4.85 8.76 14.53
CA THR A 29 -4.56 10.12 15.00
C THR A 29 -4.37 11.03 13.80
N SER A 30 -4.83 12.28 13.90
CA SER A 30 -4.59 13.28 12.87
C SER A 30 -3.40 14.15 13.27
N PRO A 31 -2.39 14.32 12.40
CA PRO A 31 -1.32 15.25 12.68
C PRO A 31 -1.85 16.68 12.54
N GLU A 32 -1.75 17.47 13.60
CA GLU A 32 -2.15 18.89 13.61
C GLU A 32 -1.51 19.70 12.47
N SER A 33 -0.30 19.30 12.06
CA SER A 33 0.48 19.98 11.01
C SER A 33 0.03 19.68 9.58
N MET A 34 -0.89 18.73 9.35
CA MET A 34 -1.28 18.32 8.00
C MET A 34 -2.65 18.85 7.56
N GLY A 35 -3.33 19.62 8.42
CA GLY A 35 -4.60 20.26 8.12
C GLY A 35 -5.63 19.30 7.52
N GLY A 36 -6.72 19.06 8.18
CA GLY A 36 -7.81 18.25 7.63
C GLY A 36 -8.65 17.64 8.75
N ASP A 37 -9.94 17.58 8.53
CA ASP A 37 -10.91 16.97 9.45
C ASP A 37 -10.82 15.42 9.46
N GLY A 38 -9.82 14.85 8.78
CA GLY A 38 -9.70 13.42 8.54
C GLY A 38 -8.65 12.75 9.41
N LEU A 39 -9.06 11.71 10.15
CA LEU A 39 -8.16 10.81 10.88
C LEU A 39 -7.28 9.97 9.96
N ILE A 40 -7.61 9.90 8.65
CA ILE A 40 -6.87 9.13 7.65
C ILE A 40 -6.06 10.10 6.78
N ILE A 41 -4.76 9.87 6.72
CA ILE A 41 -3.83 10.67 5.92
C ILE A 41 -3.85 10.16 4.48
N ASN A 42 -4.23 11.00 3.53
CA ASN A 42 -4.13 10.68 2.11
C ASN A 42 -2.74 11.09 1.58
N ALA A 43 -1.87 10.12 1.33
CA ALA A 43 -0.48 10.35 0.93
C ALA A 43 -0.34 11.15 -0.39
N ASN A 44 -1.36 11.15 -1.22
CA ASN A 44 -1.40 11.89 -2.49
C ASN A 44 -2.12 13.25 -2.40
N LYS A 45 -2.68 13.61 -1.23
CA LYS A 45 -3.54 14.79 -1.09
C LYS A 45 -3.58 15.33 0.35
N TYR A 46 -2.46 15.43 1.05
CA TYR A 46 -2.41 16.07 2.38
C TYR A 46 -2.03 17.54 2.27
N ALA A 47 -2.34 18.33 3.31
CA ALA A 47 -2.00 19.76 3.34
C ALA A 47 -0.49 19.97 3.31
N GLY A 48 -0.04 20.82 2.40
CA GLY A 48 1.38 21.14 2.21
C GLY A 48 2.17 20.04 1.50
N ILE A 49 1.51 19.11 0.80
CA ILE A 49 2.21 18.14 -0.06
C ILE A 49 3.03 18.86 -1.14
N PRO A 50 4.31 18.50 -1.36
CA PRO A 50 5.12 19.11 -2.40
C PRO A 50 4.53 18.91 -3.81
N LYS A 51 4.62 19.94 -4.64
CA LYS A 51 4.15 19.86 -6.04
C LYS A 51 4.84 18.76 -6.85
N SER A 52 6.08 18.42 -6.52
CA SER A 52 6.81 17.30 -7.11
C SER A 52 6.13 15.97 -6.82
N ASP A 53 5.64 15.78 -5.61
CA ASP A 53 4.98 14.55 -5.17
C ASP A 53 3.58 14.44 -5.77
N GLN A 54 2.83 15.55 -5.77
CA GLN A 54 1.53 15.61 -6.46
C GLN A 54 1.65 15.18 -7.93
N ARG A 55 2.65 15.74 -8.65
CA ARG A 55 2.87 15.40 -10.07
C ARG A 55 3.20 13.93 -10.29
N LYS A 56 3.94 13.27 -9.38
CA LYS A 56 4.21 11.83 -9.49
C LYS A 56 2.95 11.00 -9.28
N TRP A 57 2.13 11.34 -8.28
CA TRP A 57 0.84 10.71 -8.06
C TRP A 57 -0.12 10.89 -9.24
N GLU A 58 -0.24 12.12 -9.76
CA GLU A 58 -1.08 12.43 -10.92
C GLU A 58 -0.57 11.72 -12.19
N GLY A 59 0.74 11.62 -12.36
CA GLY A 59 1.36 10.92 -13.49
C GLY A 59 0.96 9.44 -13.49
N GLY A 60 1.08 8.77 -12.35
CA GLY A 60 0.65 7.38 -12.19
C GLY A 60 -0.85 7.19 -12.49
N ARG A 61 -1.70 8.08 -11.96
CA ARG A 61 -3.15 8.05 -12.22
C ARG A 61 -3.48 8.29 -13.69
N LYS A 62 -2.87 9.30 -14.33
CA LYS A 62 -3.10 9.61 -15.75
C LYS A 62 -2.65 8.48 -16.68
N ILE A 63 -1.55 7.81 -16.36
CA ILE A 63 -1.10 6.63 -17.10
C ILE A 63 -2.16 5.54 -16.98
N TYR A 64 -2.59 5.21 -15.77
CA TYR A 64 -3.63 4.20 -15.54
C TYR A 64 -4.95 4.54 -16.26
N GLU A 65 -5.43 5.79 -16.17
CA GLU A 65 -6.65 6.24 -16.84
C GLU A 65 -6.54 6.17 -18.37
N LYS A 66 -5.40 6.63 -18.94
CA LYS A 66 -5.16 6.55 -20.39
C LYS A 66 -5.20 5.11 -20.88
N ILE A 67 -4.58 4.23 -20.14
CA ILE A 67 -4.49 2.82 -20.49
C ILE A 67 -5.86 2.15 -20.37
N SER A 68 -6.62 2.44 -19.31
CA SER A 68 -8.00 1.95 -19.15
C SER A 68 -8.91 2.41 -20.29
N ARG A 69 -8.72 3.64 -20.82
CA ARG A 69 -9.46 4.15 -21.97
C ARG A 69 -9.05 3.51 -23.29
N LEU A 70 -7.75 3.22 -23.48
CA LEU A 70 -7.23 2.56 -24.68
C LEU A 70 -7.67 1.10 -24.80
N LYS A 71 -8.15 0.48 -23.72
CA LYS A 71 -8.74 -0.88 -23.73
C LYS A 71 -9.84 -1.07 -24.75
N HIS A 72 -10.59 -0.02 -25.07
CA HIS A 72 -11.72 -0.08 -26.01
C HIS A 72 -11.30 0.02 -27.49
N LEU A 73 -10.00 0.22 -27.80
CA LEU A 73 -9.51 0.28 -29.18
C LEU A 73 -9.10 -1.13 -29.66
N PRO A 74 -9.71 -1.63 -30.77
CA PRO A 74 -9.65 -3.06 -31.11
C PRO A 74 -8.27 -3.61 -31.53
N ILE A 75 -7.30 -2.79 -31.89
CA ILE A 75 -5.96 -3.26 -32.33
C ILE A 75 -4.87 -2.81 -31.36
N ILE A 76 -4.87 -1.56 -30.95
CA ILE A 76 -3.83 -0.95 -30.09
C ILE A 76 -4.08 -1.32 -28.61
N GLY A 77 -5.35 -1.49 -28.22
CA GLY A 77 -5.75 -1.83 -26.87
C GLY A 77 -5.14 -3.14 -26.38
N ASN A 78 -5.17 -4.19 -27.18
CA ASN A 78 -4.65 -5.50 -26.81
C ASN A 78 -3.14 -5.51 -26.57
N TRP A 79 -2.37 -4.76 -27.35
CA TRP A 79 -0.91 -4.70 -27.21
C TRP A 79 -0.49 -3.90 -25.98
N ILE A 80 -1.09 -2.74 -25.74
CA ILE A 80 -0.85 -1.92 -24.57
C ILE A 80 -1.30 -2.64 -23.29
N PHE A 81 -2.43 -3.36 -23.37
CA PHE A 81 -2.92 -4.17 -22.27
C PHE A 81 -1.98 -5.33 -21.94
N GLY A 82 -1.40 -5.99 -22.95
CA GLY A 82 -0.40 -7.02 -22.75
C GLY A 82 0.85 -6.53 -22.01
N ILE A 83 1.31 -5.31 -22.29
CA ILE A 83 2.45 -4.71 -21.56
C ILE A 83 2.08 -4.41 -20.11
N LEU A 84 0.88 -3.89 -19.85
CA LEU A 84 0.45 -3.61 -18.48
C LEU A 84 0.17 -4.86 -17.68
N ASP A 85 -0.49 -5.80 -18.31
CA ASP A 85 -0.76 -7.11 -17.72
C ASP A 85 0.57 -7.79 -17.36
N TYR A 86 1.56 -7.67 -18.22
CA TYR A 86 2.92 -8.13 -17.93
C TYR A 86 3.58 -7.39 -16.77
N LEU A 87 3.43 -6.05 -16.67
CA LEU A 87 4.02 -5.23 -15.60
C LEU A 87 3.34 -5.47 -14.24
N GLN A 88 2.05 -5.75 -14.23
CA GLN A 88 1.26 -6.00 -13.02
C GLN A 88 0.99 -7.49 -12.79
N ARG A 89 1.61 -8.36 -13.57
CA ARG A 89 1.35 -9.79 -13.57
C ARG A 89 1.52 -10.37 -12.17
N ILE A 90 0.50 -11.09 -11.73
CA ILE A 90 0.60 -12.01 -10.62
C ILE A 90 1.06 -13.34 -11.21
N GLU A 91 2.27 -13.74 -10.88
CA GLU A 91 2.85 -15.00 -11.38
C GLU A 91 1.98 -16.21 -10.96
N PRO A 92 1.94 -17.29 -11.75
CA PRO A 92 1.28 -18.53 -11.33
C PRO A 92 1.76 -18.94 -9.93
N PHE A 93 0.81 -19.37 -9.08
CA PHE A 93 1.12 -19.72 -7.70
C PHE A 93 1.93 -21.03 -7.62
N TYR A 94 1.65 -21.96 -8.49
CA TYR A 94 2.36 -23.23 -8.56
C TYR A 94 3.16 -23.35 -9.87
N PRO A 95 4.30 -24.08 -9.85
CA PRO A 95 5.01 -24.57 -8.66
C PRO A 95 5.59 -23.42 -7.82
N GLN A 96 5.67 -23.60 -6.49
CA GLN A 96 6.30 -22.63 -5.60
C GLN A 96 7.76 -22.43 -5.98
N ARG A 97 8.19 -21.19 -6.06
CA ARG A 97 9.53 -20.79 -6.49
C ARG A 97 9.92 -19.45 -5.92
N ASP A 98 11.20 -19.13 -5.97
CA ASP A 98 11.71 -17.81 -5.60
C ASP A 98 11.28 -16.77 -6.64
N LEU A 99 10.42 -15.85 -6.24
CA LEU A 99 9.93 -14.72 -7.03
C LEU A 99 10.44 -13.38 -6.47
N SER A 100 11.55 -13.40 -5.72
CA SER A 100 12.10 -12.21 -5.06
C SER A 100 12.71 -11.18 -6.01
N LYS A 101 13.01 -11.57 -7.25
CA LYS A 101 13.58 -10.67 -8.26
C LYS A 101 12.67 -9.45 -8.48
N SER A 102 13.29 -8.26 -8.50
CA SER A 102 12.59 -7.00 -8.75
C SER A 102 11.95 -6.93 -10.14
N THR A 103 10.96 -6.08 -10.28
CA THR A 103 10.35 -5.72 -11.56
C THR A 103 10.75 -4.30 -11.95
N LEU A 104 10.74 -3.99 -13.26
CA LEU A 104 11.03 -2.64 -13.77
C LEU A 104 10.11 -1.59 -13.14
N GLN A 105 8.85 -1.93 -12.88
CA GLN A 105 7.90 -1.06 -12.19
C GLN A 105 8.39 -0.72 -10.79
N LEU A 106 8.83 -1.72 -10.03
CA LEU A 106 9.31 -1.54 -8.67
C LEU A 106 10.60 -0.70 -8.65
N GLU A 107 11.54 -0.97 -9.54
CA GLU A 107 12.78 -0.20 -9.69
C GLU A 107 12.49 1.27 -10.00
N GLN A 108 11.50 1.54 -10.85
CA GLN A 108 11.06 2.90 -11.16
C GLN A 108 10.45 3.61 -9.94
N ILE A 109 9.64 2.91 -9.14
CA ILE A 109 9.09 3.45 -7.88
C ILE A 109 10.23 3.83 -6.94
N TYR A 110 11.20 2.96 -6.76
CA TYR A 110 12.37 3.21 -5.88
C TYR A 110 13.29 4.33 -6.41
N ASN A 111 13.43 4.46 -7.74
CA ASN A 111 14.14 5.60 -8.33
C ASN A 111 13.43 6.93 -7.98
N TRP A 112 12.12 6.98 -7.97
CA TRP A 112 11.39 8.16 -7.53
C TRP A 112 11.48 8.41 -6.03
N ILE A 113 11.44 7.37 -5.22
CA ILE A 113 11.63 7.46 -3.76
C ILE A 113 13.04 8.00 -3.46
N GLY A 114 14.08 7.47 -4.09
CA GLY A 114 15.45 7.95 -3.97
C GLY A 114 15.63 9.42 -4.40
N LYS A 115 14.74 9.94 -5.25
CA LYS A 115 14.66 11.37 -5.62
C LYS A 115 13.74 12.17 -4.68
N GLY A 116 13.41 11.65 -3.52
CA GLY A 116 12.69 12.34 -2.45
C GLY A 116 11.15 12.20 -2.51
N TRP A 117 10.59 11.32 -3.34
CA TRP A 117 9.15 11.10 -3.34
C TRP A 117 8.69 10.48 -2.01
N GLY A 118 7.73 11.14 -1.36
CA GLY A 118 7.21 10.74 -0.04
C GLY A 118 8.04 11.22 1.16
N LYS A 119 9.21 11.84 0.94
CA LYS A 119 10.09 12.29 2.03
C LYS A 119 9.42 13.31 2.95
N ASP A 120 8.72 14.30 2.39
CA ASP A 120 8.02 15.33 3.17
C ASP A 120 6.97 14.72 4.11
N LEU A 121 6.23 13.71 3.64
CA LEU A 121 5.27 12.98 4.46
C LEU A 121 5.96 12.34 5.66
N ILE A 122 7.05 11.61 5.42
CA ILE A 122 7.75 10.88 6.46
C ILE A 122 8.46 11.82 7.44
N ASP A 123 9.06 12.92 6.96
CA ASP A 123 9.67 13.94 7.83
C ASP A 123 8.64 14.56 8.78
N LYS A 124 7.41 14.83 8.29
CA LYS A 124 6.32 15.34 9.13
C LYS A 124 5.89 14.33 10.19
N LEU A 125 5.71 13.06 9.83
CA LEU A 125 5.26 12.02 10.75
C LEU A 125 6.36 11.57 11.73
N ASN A 126 7.63 11.72 11.36
CA ASN A 126 8.77 11.46 12.25
C ASN A 126 8.88 12.44 13.43
N LYS A 127 8.15 13.55 13.41
CA LYS A 127 8.07 14.45 14.58
C LYS A 127 7.38 13.78 15.77
N ASN A 128 6.47 12.85 15.50
CA ASN A 128 5.83 11.99 16.50
C ASN A 128 5.69 10.56 15.92
N PRO A 129 6.69 9.68 16.06
CA PRO A 129 6.75 8.40 15.37
C PRO A 129 5.85 7.33 15.99
N LEU A 130 4.54 7.48 15.86
CA LEU A 130 3.54 6.48 16.20
C LEU A 130 3.61 5.27 15.24
N PRO A 131 2.96 4.13 15.54
CA PRO A 131 2.81 3.06 14.57
C PRO A 131 2.24 3.59 13.24
N TYR A 132 2.92 3.32 12.13
CA TYR A 132 2.55 3.74 10.78
C TYR A 132 1.86 2.59 10.05
N ILE A 133 0.60 2.76 9.69
CA ILE A 133 -0.20 1.72 9.03
C ILE A 133 -0.59 2.21 7.64
N ALA A 134 0.00 1.63 6.61
CA ALA A 134 -0.29 1.93 5.21
C ALA A 134 -1.27 0.91 4.62
N THR A 135 -2.22 1.37 3.83
CA THR A 135 -3.11 0.52 3.02
C THR A 135 -2.66 0.41 1.56
N PHE A 136 -1.54 1.04 1.23
CA PHE A 136 -0.92 0.98 -0.09
C PHE A 136 0.60 0.80 0.04
N PHE A 137 1.15 -0.17 -0.68
CA PHE A 137 2.54 -0.60 -0.52
C PHE A 137 3.57 0.53 -0.72
N THR A 138 3.36 1.42 -1.69
CA THR A 138 4.28 2.53 -1.96
C THR A 138 4.43 3.45 -0.73
N CYS A 139 3.34 3.64 0.04
CA CYS A 139 3.41 4.43 1.27
C CYS A 139 4.25 3.75 2.35
N ALA A 140 4.21 2.41 2.44
CA ALA A 140 5.07 1.67 3.34
C ALA A 140 6.55 1.76 2.92
N PHE A 141 6.82 1.77 1.61
CA PHE A 141 8.18 1.97 1.09
C PHE A 141 8.70 3.37 1.40
N PHE A 142 7.86 4.42 1.33
CA PHE A 142 8.25 5.76 1.78
C PHE A 142 8.75 5.74 3.22
N ALA A 143 8.00 5.08 4.11
CA ALA A 143 8.36 5.01 5.52
C ALA A 143 9.68 4.26 5.74
N GLU A 144 9.92 3.17 5.04
CA GLU A 144 11.16 2.41 5.15
C GLU A 144 12.35 3.19 4.60
N GLU A 145 12.27 3.68 3.35
CA GLU A 145 13.38 4.32 2.65
C GLU A 145 13.75 5.70 3.20
N HIS A 146 12.78 6.45 3.73
CA HIS A 146 13.04 7.75 4.34
C HIS A 146 13.26 7.67 5.86
N GLY A 147 13.55 6.48 6.39
CA GLY A 147 13.97 6.31 7.77
C GLY A 147 12.89 6.67 8.79
N TYR A 148 11.66 6.20 8.59
CA TYR A 148 10.62 6.32 9.61
C TYR A 148 11.05 5.65 10.91
N LYS A 149 10.89 6.33 12.05
CA LYS A 149 11.42 5.87 13.35
C LYS A 149 10.51 4.88 14.09
N GLY A 150 9.23 4.87 13.77
CA GLY A 150 8.24 3.96 14.37
C GLY A 150 8.14 2.62 13.62
N ASP A 151 7.25 1.75 14.12
CA ASP A 151 6.89 0.52 13.43
C ASP A 151 6.14 0.80 12.13
N ILE A 152 6.40 0.02 11.07
CA ILE A 152 5.75 0.13 9.76
C ILE A 152 4.91 -1.11 9.52
N TYR A 153 3.63 -0.91 9.25
CA TYR A 153 2.68 -1.94 8.86
C TYR A 153 2.14 -1.66 7.46
N CYS A 154 2.02 -2.70 6.64
CA CYS A 154 1.38 -2.64 5.32
C CYS A 154 0.21 -3.61 5.27
N ILE A 155 -1.00 -3.09 5.08
CA ILE A 155 -2.20 -3.90 4.90
C ILE A 155 -2.31 -4.27 3.42
N CYS A 156 -2.30 -5.56 3.12
CA CYS A 156 -2.59 -6.06 1.77
C CYS A 156 -4.11 -6.03 1.55
N THR A 157 -4.53 -5.28 0.53
CA THR A 157 -5.95 -5.03 0.23
C THR A 157 -6.52 -5.95 -0.84
N ASP A 158 -5.71 -6.85 -1.40
CA ASP A 158 -6.06 -7.76 -2.48
C ASP A 158 -6.03 -9.23 -2.04
N THR A 159 -6.80 -10.09 -2.70
CA THR A 159 -6.87 -11.54 -2.39
C THR A 159 -5.64 -12.32 -2.87
N ASP A 160 -4.91 -11.80 -3.83
CA ASP A 160 -3.56 -12.19 -4.26
C ASP A 160 -2.83 -10.91 -4.71
N ILE A 161 -1.50 -10.91 -4.68
CA ILE A 161 -0.71 -9.70 -4.87
C ILE A 161 0.44 -9.92 -5.86
N SER A 162 0.77 -8.87 -6.61
CA SER A 162 1.93 -8.85 -7.50
C SER A 162 3.24 -8.60 -6.73
N ARG A 163 4.38 -8.82 -7.40
CA ARG A 163 5.72 -8.56 -6.84
C ARG A 163 5.91 -7.11 -6.35
N ALA A 164 5.15 -6.16 -6.91
CA ALA A 164 5.21 -4.76 -6.52
C ALA A 164 4.82 -4.50 -5.05
N TRP A 165 4.13 -5.42 -4.38
CA TRP A 165 3.78 -5.30 -2.97
C TRP A 165 4.96 -5.55 -2.02
N ALA A 166 6.00 -6.25 -2.46
CA ALA A 166 7.21 -6.45 -1.67
C ALA A 166 8.30 -5.42 -2.06
N PRO A 167 9.09 -4.91 -1.11
CA PRO A 167 10.11 -3.91 -1.36
C PRO A 167 11.23 -4.42 -2.27
N LEU A 168 12.12 -3.53 -2.68
CA LEU A 168 13.23 -3.84 -3.57
C LEU A 168 14.15 -4.90 -2.95
N GLU A 169 14.49 -4.76 -1.68
CA GLU A 169 15.28 -5.70 -0.89
C GLU A 169 14.44 -6.39 0.21
N PRO A 170 13.57 -7.34 -0.14
CA PRO A 170 12.56 -7.86 0.78
C PRO A 170 13.17 -8.56 2.01
N LYS A 171 14.32 -9.20 1.88
CA LYS A 171 15.03 -9.87 2.99
C LYS A 171 15.56 -8.91 4.06
N LYS A 172 15.77 -7.63 3.70
CA LYS A 172 16.26 -6.58 4.61
C LYS A 172 15.13 -5.75 5.21
N SER A 173 13.92 -5.87 4.63
CA SER A 173 12.78 -5.05 5.01
C SER A 173 12.34 -5.31 6.46
N ARG A 174 11.95 -4.22 7.12
CA ARG A 174 11.32 -4.22 8.45
C ARG A 174 9.81 -3.99 8.41
N ILE A 175 9.24 -3.87 7.20
CA ILE A 175 7.80 -3.72 7.02
C ILE A 175 7.09 -4.98 7.51
N LYS A 176 6.10 -4.80 8.40
CA LYS A 176 5.21 -5.85 8.90
C LYS A 176 3.97 -5.91 8.03
N TYR A 177 3.72 -7.02 7.37
CA TYR A 177 2.60 -7.21 6.46
C TYR A 177 1.39 -7.80 7.17
N LEU A 178 0.22 -7.19 6.96
CA LEU A 178 -1.07 -7.68 7.41
C LEU A 178 -1.77 -8.31 6.21
N ALA A 179 -1.66 -9.63 6.10
CA ALA A 179 -2.17 -10.39 4.96
C ALA A 179 -3.63 -10.79 5.19
N PRO A 180 -4.52 -10.64 4.19
CA PRO A 180 -5.92 -10.98 4.33
C PRO A 180 -6.16 -12.50 4.39
N ASN A 181 -5.27 -13.30 3.84
CA ASN A 181 -5.42 -14.73 3.71
C ASN A 181 -4.07 -15.46 3.62
N ARG A 182 -4.12 -16.79 3.67
CA ARG A 182 -2.93 -17.65 3.57
C ARG A 182 -2.20 -17.50 2.23
N ARG A 183 -2.94 -17.34 1.13
CA ARG A 183 -2.36 -17.19 -0.21
C ARG A 183 -1.45 -15.96 -0.30
N VAL A 184 -1.90 -14.82 0.21
CA VAL A 184 -1.08 -13.59 0.26
C VAL A 184 0.13 -13.76 1.16
N LYS A 185 0.00 -14.44 2.30
CA LYS A 185 1.15 -14.78 3.16
C LYS A 185 2.20 -15.58 2.39
N GLU A 186 1.80 -16.68 1.74
CA GLU A 186 2.69 -17.55 0.97
C GLU A 186 3.32 -16.78 -0.20
N ARG A 187 2.54 -15.92 -0.87
CA ARG A 187 3.02 -15.04 -1.94
C ARG A 187 4.09 -14.05 -1.46
N LEU A 188 3.92 -13.44 -0.31
CA LEU A 188 4.92 -12.56 0.29
C LEU A 188 6.21 -13.31 0.63
N GLN A 189 6.12 -14.58 1.05
CA GLN A 189 7.29 -15.43 1.28
C GLN A 189 8.02 -15.75 -0.02
N GLU A 190 7.29 -16.08 -1.11
CA GLU A 190 7.89 -16.25 -2.45
C GLU A 190 8.60 -14.97 -2.94
N TYR A 191 8.10 -13.80 -2.56
CA TYR A 191 8.74 -12.50 -2.83
C TYR A 191 9.91 -12.18 -1.90
N GLY A 192 10.22 -13.05 -0.94
CA GLY A 192 11.38 -12.95 -0.06
C GLY A 192 11.14 -12.23 1.26
N ILE A 193 9.90 -11.90 1.61
CA ILE A 193 9.57 -11.33 2.93
C ILE A 193 9.75 -12.41 4.00
N LYS A 194 10.39 -12.06 5.11
CA LYS A 194 10.59 -12.95 6.23
C LYS A 194 9.26 -13.33 6.90
N GLN A 195 9.13 -14.59 7.28
CA GLN A 195 7.89 -15.12 7.86
C GLN A 195 7.45 -14.36 9.13
N GLU A 196 8.40 -13.95 9.96
CA GLU A 196 8.15 -13.18 11.19
C GLU A 196 7.55 -11.80 10.95
N ASN A 197 7.64 -11.29 9.72
CA ASN A 197 7.07 -10.02 9.30
C ASN A 197 5.69 -10.16 8.62
N ILE A 198 5.08 -11.35 8.61
CA ILE A 198 3.81 -11.58 7.92
C ILE A 198 2.77 -12.12 8.90
N TYR A 199 1.67 -11.40 9.06
CA TYR A 199 0.56 -11.71 9.95
C TYR A 199 -0.72 -11.91 9.14
N ILE A 200 -1.43 -13.03 9.32
CA ILE A 200 -2.75 -13.23 8.71
C ILE A 200 -3.78 -12.59 9.63
N THR A 201 -4.44 -11.52 9.15
CA THR A 201 -5.40 -10.74 9.93
C THR A 201 -6.81 -10.74 9.36
N GLY A 202 -7.00 -11.21 8.14
CA GLY A 202 -8.21 -10.97 7.37
C GLY A 202 -8.22 -9.58 6.74
N PHE A 203 -9.29 -9.26 6.01
CA PHE A 203 -9.53 -7.91 5.49
C PHE A 203 -10.05 -7.00 6.61
N PRO A 204 -9.59 -5.74 6.68
CA PRO A 204 -10.19 -4.76 7.54
C PRO A 204 -11.56 -4.36 6.97
N LEU A 205 -12.62 -4.85 7.59
CA LEU A 205 -14.00 -4.55 7.21
C LEU A 205 -14.63 -3.60 8.23
N PRO A 206 -15.48 -2.65 7.80
CA PRO A 206 -16.29 -1.84 8.69
C PRO A 206 -17.15 -2.73 9.62
N LYS A 207 -17.33 -2.29 10.87
CA LYS A 207 -18.11 -3.05 11.87
C LYS A 207 -19.54 -3.32 11.39
N GLU A 208 -20.10 -2.42 10.62
CA GLU A 208 -21.42 -2.53 10.01
C GLU A 208 -21.52 -3.75 9.06
N ASN A 209 -20.41 -4.10 8.40
CA ASN A 209 -20.37 -5.22 7.45
C ASN A 209 -20.10 -6.59 8.10
N ILE A 210 -19.60 -6.60 9.34
CA ILE A 210 -19.32 -7.86 10.06
C ILE A 210 -20.37 -8.18 11.13
N GLY A 211 -21.23 -7.21 11.49
CA GLY A 211 -22.27 -7.33 12.50
C GLY A 211 -21.76 -7.43 13.94
N GLU A 212 -22.65 -7.22 14.90
CA GLU A 212 -22.32 -7.41 16.31
C GLU A 212 -21.85 -8.84 16.60
N GLY A 213 -20.69 -8.96 17.27
CA GLY A 213 -20.11 -10.26 17.59
C GLY A 213 -19.69 -11.08 16.37
N GLN A 214 -19.46 -10.43 15.23
CA GLN A 214 -19.08 -11.06 13.95
C GLN A 214 -20.14 -12.05 13.42
N LYS A 215 -21.40 -11.82 13.69
CA LYS A 215 -22.50 -12.74 13.31
C LYS A 215 -22.62 -12.90 11.79
N ILE A 216 -22.38 -11.86 11.01
CA ILE A 216 -22.51 -11.90 9.53
C ILE A 216 -21.39 -12.74 8.89
N VAL A 217 -20.19 -12.74 9.47
CA VAL A 217 -19.02 -13.47 8.93
C VAL A 217 -19.04 -14.96 9.30
N ARG A 218 -19.82 -15.35 10.30
CA ARG A 218 -19.92 -16.74 10.80
C ARG A 218 -21.04 -17.55 10.13
N GLN A 219 -21.85 -16.94 9.27
CA GLN A 219 -22.84 -17.61 8.43
C GLN A 219 -22.24 -18.06 7.10
#